data_dd9edb2a608c7dbaa0d5d46a33e4c85e
#
_entry.id   dd9edb2a608c7dbaa0d5d46a33e4c85e
#
_cell.length_a   1.000
_cell.length_b   1.000
_cell.length_c   1.000
_cell.angle_alpha   90.00
_cell.angle_beta   90.00
_cell.angle_gamma   90.00
#
_symmetry.space_group_name_H-M   'P 1'
#
loop_
_entity.id
_entity.type
_entity.pdbx_description
1 polymer ?
#
loop_
_entity_poly.entity_id
_entity_poly.type
_entity_poly.pdbx_seq_one_letter_code
_entity_poly.pdbx_strand_id
1 'polypeptide(L)'
;HLSASLIHFWPGNAISVRTKAKLPKNEWHHVAITYDGSMKAGGLEIYVDGKLVETEIHKDNLYKNITGGGGDTIVIGQRFRDVGFAEGLVDDFRVFDRELTGGEVAQIHDGGSLTAMLAKPADAIGQEERATLRDYFLATANEPHAAQLAKLRAARERVTKLLDGRGEIMVMEEMRLKARSTFVLKRGVYSAPGERVGAATPGSLSPFPKDAPRNRLGLAQWLVDSKNPLTARVAVNRFWQLCFGQGL
;
A
#
# COMPACT_ATOMS: atom_id res chain seq x y z
N HIS A 1 -1.39 10.29 -14.84
CA HIS A 1 -0.38 9.89 -13.85
C HIS A 1 -0.06 8.41 -14.03
N LEU A 2 1.21 8.05 -13.88
CA LEU A 2 1.62 6.66 -13.72
C LEU A 2 1.61 6.27 -12.25
N SER A 3 1.32 5.00 -11.96
CA SER A 3 1.43 4.43 -10.62
C SER A 3 2.16 3.09 -10.70
N ALA A 4 3.07 2.87 -9.79
CA ALA A 4 3.73 1.59 -9.59
C ALA A 4 3.35 1.05 -8.23
N SER A 5 3.06 -0.25 -8.14
CA SER A 5 2.64 -0.86 -6.88
C SER A 5 3.17 -2.29 -6.77
N LEU A 6 3.63 -2.65 -5.58
CA LEU A 6 3.90 -4.02 -5.18
C LEU A 6 2.88 -4.42 -4.12
N ILE A 7 2.13 -5.48 -4.36
CA ILE A 7 0.92 -5.78 -3.59
C ILE A 7 0.95 -7.23 -3.16
N HIS A 8 0.91 -7.48 -1.85
CA HIS A 8 0.52 -8.76 -1.28
C HIS A 8 -1.00 -8.82 -1.11
N PHE A 9 -1.57 -7.80 -0.44
CA PHE A 9 -3.02 -7.63 -0.26
C PHE A 9 -3.38 -6.13 -0.21
N TRP A 10 -4.22 -5.68 -1.13
CA TRP A 10 -4.64 -4.28 -1.18
C TRP A 10 -5.83 -4.00 -0.25
N PRO A 11 -5.84 -2.89 0.48
CA PRO A 11 -4.80 -1.86 0.63
C PRO A 11 -3.87 -2.07 1.84
N GLY A 12 -4.02 -3.17 2.58
CA GLY A 12 -3.44 -3.38 3.90
C GLY A 12 -1.99 -3.82 3.89
N ASN A 13 -1.51 -4.42 2.80
CA ASN A 13 -0.15 -4.93 2.67
C ASN A 13 0.37 -4.65 1.25
N ALA A 14 0.82 -3.43 1.02
CA ALA A 14 1.27 -2.94 -0.28
C ALA A 14 2.15 -1.71 -0.15
N ILE A 15 3.02 -1.50 -1.13
CA ILE A 15 3.63 -0.20 -1.43
C ILE A 15 3.13 0.29 -2.77
N SER A 16 2.95 1.60 -2.88
CA SER A 16 2.48 2.23 -4.10
C SER A 16 2.98 3.67 -4.18
N VAL A 17 3.53 4.03 -5.32
CA VAL A 17 3.91 5.40 -5.66
C VAL A 17 3.17 5.84 -6.92
N ARG A 18 3.02 7.14 -7.06
CA ARG A 18 2.34 7.75 -8.20
C ARG A 18 3.10 8.99 -8.65
N THR A 19 3.24 9.20 -9.96
CA THR A 19 3.88 10.40 -10.50
C THR A 19 3.07 11.65 -10.15
N LYS A 20 3.74 12.72 -9.73
CA LYS A 20 3.08 14.02 -9.51
C LYS A 20 2.60 14.64 -10.82
N ALA A 21 3.36 14.51 -11.89
CA ALA A 21 2.97 14.95 -13.22
C ALA A 21 2.11 13.92 -13.94
N LYS A 22 1.23 14.37 -14.81
CA LYS A 22 0.50 13.50 -15.73
C LYS A 22 1.41 13.13 -16.91
N LEU A 23 1.36 11.89 -17.34
CA LEU A 23 1.97 11.46 -18.58
C LEU A 23 1.17 12.04 -19.76
N PRO A 24 1.81 12.62 -20.78
CA PRO A 24 1.15 12.99 -22.01
C PRO A 24 0.41 11.79 -22.63
N LYS A 25 -0.60 12.06 -23.43
CA LYS A 25 -1.39 11.02 -24.12
C LYS A 25 -1.07 11.01 -25.59
N ASN A 26 -1.28 9.87 -26.24
CA ASN A 26 -1.09 9.69 -27.68
C ASN A 26 0.37 9.85 -28.14
N GLU A 27 1.30 9.56 -27.25
CA GLU A 27 2.74 9.56 -27.50
C GLU A 27 3.35 8.28 -26.92
N TRP A 28 4.40 7.78 -27.54
CA TRP A 28 5.19 6.70 -26.98
C TRP A 28 6.12 7.24 -25.91
N HIS A 29 6.13 6.58 -24.74
CA HIS A 29 7.03 6.87 -23.65
C HIS A 29 7.76 5.62 -23.22
N HIS A 30 9.04 5.73 -22.94
CA HIS A 30 9.77 4.71 -22.24
C HIS A 30 9.49 4.82 -20.74
N VAL A 31 8.99 3.76 -20.14
CA VAL A 31 8.70 3.72 -18.69
C VAL A 31 9.54 2.62 -18.06
N ALA A 32 10.32 2.98 -17.05
CA ALA A 32 11.02 1.99 -16.22
C ALA A 32 10.61 2.17 -14.76
N ILE A 33 10.52 1.04 -14.06
CA ILE A 33 10.23 0.98 -12.63
C ILE A 33 11.36 0.19 -11.99
N THR A 34 12.04 0.79 -11.02
CA THR A 34 13.10 0.12 -10.25
C THR A 34 12.65 -0.08 -8.81
N TYR A 35 13.22 -1.11 -8.17
CA TYR A 35 12.89 -1.42 -6.79
C TYR A 35 14.09 -2.01 -6.04
N ASP A 36 14.43 -1.42 -4.90
CA ASP A 36 15.60 -1.78 -4.08
C ASP A 36 15.41 -2.98 -3.16
N GLY A 37 14.21 -3.57 -3.11
CA GLY A 37 13.89 -4.70 -2.23
C GLY A 37 13.68 -4.33 -0.76
N SER A 38 13.46 -3.05 -0.43
CA SER A 38 13.35 -2.57 0.96
C SER A 38 12.00 -2.80 1.63
N MET A 39 10.97 -3.20 0.91
CA MET A 39 9.57 -3.22 1.33
C MET A 39 9.05 -1.82 1.71
N LYS A 40 9.70 -0.77 1.21
CA LYS A 40 9.33 0.63 1.41
C LYS A 40 8.99 1.29 0.09
N ALA A 41 8.03 2.18 0.12
CA ALA A 41 7.63 2.93 -1.06
C ALA A 41 8.74 3.84 -1.58
N GLY A 42 9.63 4.32 -0.70
CA GLY A 42 10.80 5.12 -1.09
C GLY A 42 11.85 4.37 -1.90
N GLY A 43 11.82 3.02 -1.90
CA GLY A 43 12.69 2.20 -2.75
C GLY A 43 12.07 1.85 -4.10
N LEU A 44 10.86 2.34 -4.39
CA LEU A 44 10.15 2.13 -5.66
C LEU A 44 10.19 3.42 -6.48
N GLU A 45 10.97 3.43 -7.55
CA GLU A 45 11.18 4.60 -8.39
C GLU A 45 10.54 4.42 -9.77
N ILE A 46 10.09 5.53 -10.35
CA ILE A 46 9.53 5.57 -11.71
C ILE A 46 10.40 6.49 -12.57
N TYR A 47 10.76 5.98 -13.72
CA TYR A 47 11.48 6.73 -14.76
C TYR A 47 10.58 6.86 -15.98
N VAL A 48 10.61 8.04 -16.58
CA VAL A 48 9.95 8.31 -17.85
C VAL A 48 10.99 8.88 -18.81
N ASP A 49 11.08 8.30 -20.00
CA ASP A 49 12.02 8.71 -21.05
C ASP A 49 13.46 8.82 -20.53
N GLY A 50 13.87 7.79 -19.76
CA GLY A 50 15.21 7.67 -19.18
C GLY A 50 15.47 8.54 -17.94
N LYS A 51 14.50 9.33 -17.46
CA LYS A 51 14.67 10.27 -16.33
C LYS A 51 13.83 9.88 -15.14
N LEU A 52 14.42 9.97 -13.94
CA LEU A 52 13.70 9.82 -12.69
C LEU A 52 12.65 10.93 -12.55
N VAL A 53 11.41 10.57 -12.24
CA VAL A 53 10.31 11.51 -12.07
C VAL A 53 9.88 11.63 -10.61
N GLU A 54 9.40 12.82 -10.25
CA GLU A 54 8.87 13.02 -8.90
C GLU A 54 7.60 12.20 -8.66
N THR A 55 7.56 11.53 -7.53
CA THR A 55 6.44 10.70 -7.11
C THR A 55 5.86 11.16 -5.78
N GLU A 56 4.62 10.79 -5.53
CA GLU A 56 3.97 10.82 -4.21
C GLU A 56 3.74 9.41 -3.71
N ILE A 57 3.92 9.20 -2.42
CA ILE A 57 3.66 7.90 -1.78
C ILE A 57 2.16 7.77 -1.54
N HIS A 58 1.56 6.76 -2.16
CA HIS A 58 0.15 6.43 -1.97
C HIS A 58 -0.07 5.36 -0.90
N LYS A 59 0.84 4.36 -0.82
CA LYS A 59 0.86 3.31 0.21
C LYS A 59 2.30 2.99 0.60
N ASP A 60 2.55 2.77 1.89
CA ASP A 60 3.85 2.35 2.41
C ASP A 60 3.67 1.36 3.57
N ASN A 61 3.09 0.20 3.26
CA ASN A 61 2.77 -0.81 4.28
C ASN A 61 2.96 -2.24 3.73
N LEU A 62 4.02 -2.48 2.98
CA LEU A 62 4.38 -3.83 2.55
C LEU A 62 5.26 -4.49 3.62
N TYR A 63 4.87 -5.69 4.08
CA TYR A 63 5.62 -6.48 5.08
C TYR A 63 5.63 -7.98 4.80
N LYS A 64 4.92 -8.46 3.78
CA LYS A 64 4.97 -9.83 3.28
C LYS A 64 5.43 -9.87 1.83
N ASN A 65 5.83 -11.05 1.37
CA ASN A 65 6.15 -11.26 -0.03
C ASN A 65 4.92 -10.95 -0.91
N ILE A 66 5.16 -10.40 -2.09
CA ILE A 66 4.11 -10.12 -3.07
C ILE A 66 3.60 -11.38 -3.78
N THR A 67 4.29 -12.51 -3.66
CA THR A 67 3.88 -13.80 -4.20
C THR A 67 3.00 -14.55 -3.18
N GLY A 68 2.03 -15.33 -3.67
CA GLY A 68 1.15 -16.14 -2.83
C GLY A 68 -0.03 -15.42 -2.19
N GLY A 69 -0.24 -14.12 -2.47
CA GLY A 69 -1.32 -13.30 -1.90
C GLY A 69 -2.63 -13.32 -2.70
N GLY A 70 -2.75 -14.15 -3.73
CA GLY A 70 -3.97 -14.28 -4.53
C GLY A 70 -3.81 -14.05 -6.03
N GLY A 71 -2.59 -13.86 -6.52
CA GLY A 71 -2.27 -13.78 -7.95
C GLY A 71 -0.86 -13.29 -8.16
N ASP A 72 0.02 -14.19 -8.58
CA ASP A 72 1.39 -13.88 -8.93
C ASP A 72 1.43 -13.35 -10.38
N THR A 73 0.90 -12.14 -10.58
CA THR A 73 0.74 -11.54 -11.90
C THR A 73 1.37 -10.16 -11.98
N ILE A 74 1.94 -9.86 -13.13
CA ILE A 74 2.29 -8.49 -13.52
C ILE A 74 1.12 -7.93 -14.33
N VAL A 75 0.61 -6.79 -13.91
CA VAL A 75 -0.50 -6.11 -14.58
C VAL A 75 -0.01 -4.77 -15.10
N ILE A 76 -0.15 -4.53 -16.39
CA ILE A 76 0.26 -3.30 -17.07
C ILE A 76 -0.98 -2.56 -17.56
N GLY A 77 -1.05 -1.26 -17.27
CA GLY A 77 -2.13 -0.39 -17.75
C GLY A 77 -3.46 -0.57 -17.07
N GLN A 78 -3.58 -1.47 -16.10
CA GLN A 78 -4.81 -1.70 -15.35
C GLN A 78 -4.50 -2.07 -13.91
N ARG A 79 -5.40 -1.72 -12.99
CA ARG A 79 -5.41 -2.21 -11.61
C ARG A 79 -6.77 -2.83 -11.31
N PHE A 80 -6.82 -3.80 -10.38
CA PHE A 80 -8.05 -4.42 -9.93
C PHE A 80 -9.11 -3.39 -9.50
N ARG A 81 -10.30 -3.44 -10.10
CA ARG A 81 -11.45 -2.53 -9.91
C ARG A 81 -11.22 -1.08 -10.34
N ASP A 82 -10.08 -0.76 -10.88
CA ASP A 82 -9.81 0.61 -11.36
C ASP A 82 -9.88 0.69 -12.87
N VAL A 83 -10.04 1.91 -13.33
CA VAL A 83 -9.97 2.22 -14.75
C VAL A 83 -8.50 2.29 -15.14
N GLY A 84 -8.08 1.38 -16.02
CA GLY A 84 -6.78 1.45 -16.70
C GLY A 84 -6.81 2.45 -17.85
N PHE A 85 -5.78 2.44 -18.68
CA PHE A 85 -5.84 3.18 -19.93
C PHE A 85 -6.55 2.34 -21.01
N ALA A 86 -7.58 2.91 -21.63
CA ALA A 86 -8.27 2.28 -22.75
C ALA A 86 -7.48 2.56 -24.04
N GLU A 87 -7.43 1.56 -24.95
CA GLU A 87 -6.82 1.65 -26.28
C GLU A 87 -5.33 2.03 -26.27
N GLY A 88 -4.65 1.79 -25.15
CA GLY A 88 -3.20 1.98 -25.05
C GLY A 88 -2.43 0.83 -25.66
N LEU A 89 -1.23 1.10 -26.13
CA LEU A 89 -0.32 0.12 -26.68
C LEU A 89 0.87 -0.07 -25.73
N VAL A 90 1.39 -1.28 -25.67
CA VAL A 90 2.61 -1.65 -24.91
C VAL A 90 3.51 -2.43 -25.85
N ASP A 91 4.79 -2.09 -25.87
CA ASP A 91 5.81 -2.76 -26.66
C ASP A 91 7.10 -2.92 -25.85
N ASP A 92 7.99 -3.78 -26.27
CA ASP A 92 9.34 -3.99 -25.73
C ASP A 92 9.37 -4.17 -24.20
N PHE A 93 8.49 -5.03 -23.66
CA PHE A 93 8.44 -5.29 -22.22
C PHE A 93 9.64 -6.13 -21.77
N ARG A 94 10.40 -5.62 -20.78
CA ARG A 94 11.59 -6.26 -20.22
C ARG A 94 11.51 -6.35 -18.70
N VAL A 95 12.01 -7.45 -18.14
CA VAL A 95 12.13 -7.66 -16.69
C VAL A 95 13.59 -7.98 -16.35
N PHE A 96 14.10 -7.37 -15.31
CA PHE A 96 15.45 -7.57 -14.82
C PHE A 96 15.41 -8.19 -13.42
N ASP A 97 16.39 -9.02 -13.10
CA ASP A 97 16.52 -9.73 -11.82
C ASP A 97 17.20 -8.89 -10.72
N ARG A 98 17.49 -7.62 -11.02
CA ARG A 98 18.09 -6.64 -10.12
C ARG A 98 17.53 -5.25 -10.35
N GLU A 99 17.76 -4.40 -9.38
CA GLU A 99 17.57 -2.97 -9.55
C GLU A 99 18.58 -2.42 -10.59
N LEU A 100 18.06 -1.66 -11.54
CA LEU A 100 18.88 -0.92 -12.49
C LEU A 100 19.19 0.46 -11.93
N THR A 101 20.39 0.95 -12.22
CA THR A 101 20.76 2.34 -11.91
C THR A 101 20.11 3.33 -12.90
N GLY A 102 19.97 4.60 -12.50
CA GLY A 102 19.43 5.62 -13.40
C GLY A 102 20.21 5.76 -14.73
N GLY A 103 21.54 5.54 -14.70
CA GLY A 103 22.36 5.53 -15.90
C GLY A 103 22.04 4.36 -16.85
N GLU A 104 21.74 3.18 -16.31
CA GLU A 104 21.32 2.03 -17.11
C GLU A 104 19.92 2.23 -17.69
N VAL A 105 19.00 2.82 -16.92
CA VAL A 105 17.66 3.16 -17.41
C VAL A 105 17.75 4.17 -18.57
N ALA A 106 18.58 5.20 -18.45
CA ALA A 106 18.83 6.17 -19.51
C ALA A 106 19.42 5.51 -20.74
N GLN A 107 20.42 4.63 -20.56
CA GLN A 107 21.05 3.86 -21.66
C GLN A 107 20.03 2.96 -22.39
N ILE A 108 19.10 2.34 -21.67
CA ILE A 108 18.06 1.49 -22.29
C ILE A 108 17.11 2.36 -23.14
N HIS A 109 16.81 3.57 -22.66
CA HIS A 109 15.94 4.50 -23.36
C HIS A 109 16.57 5.03 -24.67
N ASP A 110 17.80 5.55 -24.61
CA ASP A 110 18.43 6.27 -25.72
C ASP A 110 19.53 5.52 -26.47
N GLY A 111 19.92 4.35 -25.95
CA GLY A 111 20.93 3.49 -26.55
C GLY A 111 22.38 3.97 -26.38
N GLY A 112 22.63 5.14 -25.80
CA GLY A 112 23.96 5.74 -25.86
C GLY A 112 24.46 6.54 -24.66
N SER A 113 23.61 6.98 -23.76
CA SER A 113 23.98 7.96 -22.72
C SER A 113 25.08 7.45 -21.78
N LEU A 114 24.96 6.25 -21.24
CA LEU A 114 25.96 5.68 -20.34
C LEU A 114 27.29 5.38 -21.08
N THR A 115 27.21 4.86 -22.30
CA THR A 115 28.37 4.60 -23.13
C THR A 115 29.11 5.89 -23.47
N ALA A 116 28.38 6.96 -23.79
CA ALA A 116 28.97 8.27 -24.06
C ALA A 116 29.66 8.86 -22.81
N MET A 117 29.06 8.70 -21.61
CA MET A 117 29.70 9.12 -20.35
C MET A 117 31.00 8.36 -20.07
N LEU A 118 31.00 7.03 -20.28
CA LEU A 118 32.18 6.19 -20.08
C LEU A 118 33.33 6.50 -21.06
N ALA A 119 33.02 7.03 -22.23
CA ALA A 119 34.03 7.39 -23.24
C ALA A 119 34.66 8.78 -22.97
N LYS A 120 34.14 9.58 -22.05
CA LYS A 120 34.67 10.94 -21.73
C LYS A 120 36.01 10.84 -20.98
N PRO A 121 36.96 11.75 -21.26
CA PRO A 121 38.12 11.97 -20.40
C PRO A 121 37.69 12.35 -18.98
N ALA A 122 38.45 11.94 -17.96
CA ALA A 122 38.08 12.11 -16.56
C ALA A 122 37.91 13.57 -16.11
N ASP A 123 38.63 14.50 -16.74
CA ASP A 123 38.54 15.95 -16.52
C ASP A 123 37.31 16.60 -17.17
N ALA A 124 36.74 15.95 -18.19
CA ALA A 124 35.54 16.41 -18.88
C ALA A 124 34.23 15.88 -18.27
N ILE A 125 34.30 14.99 -17.27
CA ILE A 125 33.12 14.42 -16.61
C ILE A 125 32.57 15.39 -15.57
N GLY A 126 31.32 15.85 -15.73
CA GLY A 126 30.64 16.71 -14.80
C GLY A 126 30.26 16.02 -13.47
N GLN A 127 29.84 16.80 -12.48
CA GLN A 127 29.53 16.26 -11.14
C GLN A 127 28.37 15.26 -11.16
N GLU A 128 27.31 15.52 -11.91
CA GLU A 128 26.15 14.61 -12.06
C GLU A 128 26.52 13.32 -12.78
N GLU A 129 27.32 13.43 -13.85
CA GLU A 129 27.81 12.27 -14.58
C GLU A 129 28.72 11.40 -13.71
N ARG A 130 29.56 12.02 -12.87
CA ARG A 130 30.39 11.29 -11.87
C ARG A 130 29.54 10.52 -10.87
N ALA A 131 28.45 11.11 -10.40
CA ALA A 131 27.50 10.41 -9.51
C ALA A 131 26.87 9.21 -10.22
N THR A 132 26.36 9.39 -11.44
CA THR A 132 25.78 8.33 -12.27
C THR A 132 26.78 7.20 -12.53
N LEU A 133 28.00 7.53 -12.92
CA LEU A 133 29.05 6.54 -13.15
C LEU A 133 29.48 5.82 -11.87
N ARG A 134 29.54 6.51 -10.74
CA ARG A 134 29.82 5.90 -9.45
C ARG A 134 28.73 4.90 -9.07
N ASP A 135 27.48 5.27 -9.23
CA ASP A 135 26.36 4.38 -8.90
C ASP A 135 26.35 3.15 -9.83
N TYR A 136 26.63 3.34 -11.11
CA TYR A 136 26.82 2.26 -12.06
C TYR A 136 28.00 1.34 -11.68
N PHE A 137 29.17 1.91 -11.32
CA PHE A 137 30.32 1.14 -10.86
C PHE A 137 30.02 0.33 -9.61
N LEU A 138 29.36 0.93 -8.61
CA LEU A 138 28.97 0.25 -7.38
C LEU A 138 28.04 -0.92 -7.64
N ALA A 139 27.08 -0.74 -8.56
CA ALA A 139 26.09 -1.75 -8.88
C ALA A 139 26.64 -2.91 -9.73
N THR A 140 27.67 -2.66 -10.56
CA THR A 140 28.09 -3.63 -11.59
C THR A 140 29.50 -4.17 -11.43
N ALA A 141 30.44 -3.39 -10.87
CA ALA A 141 31.86 -3.75 -10.87
C ALA A 141 32.51 -3.75 -9.48
N ASN A 142 31.87 -3.24 -8.44
CA ASN A 142 32.43 -3.17 -7.09
C ASN A 142 32.08 -4.44 -6.29
N GLU A 143 32.97 -5.42 -6.26
CA GLU A 143 32.79 -6.68 -5.53
C GLU A 143 32.49 -6.51 -4.03
N PRO A 144 33.18 -5.62 -3.26
CA PRO A 144 32.84 -5.39 -1.85
C PRO A 144 31.42 -4.88 -1.66
N HIS A 145 30.94 -4.00 -2.54
CA HIS A 145 29.56 -3.50 -2.49
C HIS A 145 28.56 -4.61 -2.81
N ALA A 146 28.81 -5.39 -3.84
CA ALA A 146 27.97 -6.54 -4.21
C ALA A 146 27.85 -7.56 -3.05
N ALA A 147 28.97 -7.84 -2.34
CA ALA A 147 28.97 -8.73 -1.18
C ALA A 147 28.11 -8.16 -0.02
N GLN A 148 28.12 -6.86 0.22
CA GLN A 148 27.26 -6.24 1.24
C GLN A 148 25.79 -6.24 0.82
N LEU A 149 25.48 -5.98 -0.44
CA LEU A 149 24.11 -6.10 -0.98
C LEU A 149 23.57 -7.52 -0.84
N ALA A 150 24.38 -8.53 -1.13
CA ALA A 150 23.99 -9.93 -0.95
C ALA A 150 23.63 -10.25 0.52
N LYS A 151 24.43 -9.75 1.49
CA LYS A 151 24.14 -9.90 2.91
C LYS A 151 22.85 -9.19 3.31
N LEU A 152 22.63 -7.98 2.81
CA LEU A 152 21.40 -7.22 3.05
C LEU A 152 20.17 -7.94 2.50
N ARG A 153 20.24 -8.44 1.25
CA ARG A 153 19.17 -9.23 0.62
C ARG A 153 18.85 -10.49 1.42
N ALA A 154 19.86 -11.24 1.83
CA ALA A 154 19.67 -12.43 2.67
C ALA A 154 19.05 -12.10 4.04
N ALA A 155 19.40 -10.97 4.64
CA ALA A 155 18.80 -10.52 5.90
C ALA A 155 17.32 -10.14 5.71
N ARG A 156 17.00 -9.38 4.65
CA ARG A 156 15.63 -9.01 4.28
C ARG A 156 14.77 -10.26 4.00
N GLU A 157 15.31 -11.21 3.24
CA GLU A 157 14.62 -12.49 2.95
C GLU A 157 14.29 -13.29 4.21
N ARG A 158 15.21 -13.35 5.19
CA ARG A 158 14.92 -13.98 6.48
C ARG A 158 13.78 -13.31 7.23
N VAL A 159 13.74 -11.97 7.24
CA VAL A 159 12.63 -11.22 7.86
C VAL A 159 11.32 -11.53 7.14
N THR A 160 11.31 -11.51 5.81
CA THR A 160 10.14 -11.82 5.01
C THR A 160 9.61 -13.23 5.30
N LYS A 161 10.48 -14.24 5.29
CA LYS A 161 10.08 -15.64 5.62
C LYS A 161 9.46 -15.77 7.02
N LEU A 162 9.99 -15.03 8.01
CA LEU A 162 9.41 -15.02 9.35
C LEU A 162 8.02 -14.36 9.39
N LEU A 163 7.82 -13.30 8.61
CA LEU A 163 6.54 -12.59 8.53
C LEU A 163 5.50 -13.38 7.71
N ASP A 164 5.92 -14.00 6.61
CA ASP A 164 5.04 -14.82 5.77
C ASP A 164 4.49 -16.04 6.53
N GLY A 165 5.31 -16.64 7.40
CA GLY A 165 4.91 -17.78 8.21
C GLY A 165 3.96 -17.46 9.36
N ARG A 166 3.67 -16.17 9.64
CA ARG A 166 2.76 -15.79 10.72
C ARG A 166 1.31 -15.83 10.24
N GLY A 167 0.48 -16.55 10.99
CA GLY A 167 -0.97 -16.46 10.83
C GLY A 167 -1.46 -15.06 11.17
N GLU A 168 -2.31 -14.51 10.33
CA GLU A 168 -2.95 -13.22 10.54
C GLU A 168 -4.44 -13.40 10.78
N ILE A 169 -4.96 -12.67 11.73
CA ILE A 169 -6.39 -12.58 11.99
C ILE A 169 -6.84 -11.12 11.84
N MET A 170 -7.99 -10.93 11.23
CA MET A 170 -8.60 -9.61 11.20
C MET A 170 -9.14 -9.24 12.58
N VAL A 171 -8.72 -8.09 13.08
CA VAL A 171 -9.23 -7.53 14.32
C VAL A 171 -9.96 -6.22 14.05
N MET A 172 -11.02 -5.96 14.82
CA MET A 172 -11.68 -4.66 14.81
C MET A 172 -10.87 -3.69 15.68
N GLU A 173 -10.43 -2.60 15.08
CA GLU A 173 -9.70 -1.52 15.77
C GLU A 173 -10.40 -0.18 15.53
N GLU A 174 -10.37 0.68 16.54
CA GLU A 174 -10.86 2.05 16.39
C GLU A 174 -9.93 2.84 15.44
N MET A 175 -10.49 3.72 14.62
CA MET A 175 -9.71 4.57 13.72
C MET A 175 -8.83 5.52 14.53
N ARG A 176 -7.52 5.36 14.44
CA ARG A 176 -6.51 6.06 15.27
C ARG A 176 -6.48 7.57 15.05
N LEU A 177 -6.67 8.03 13.82
CA LEU A 177 -6.46 9.43 13.47
C LEU A 177 -7.74 10.26 13.51
N LYS A 178 -8.85 9.75 13.02
CA LYS A 178 -10.14 10.44 12.99
C LYS A 178 -11.27 9.45 12.78
N ALA A 179 -12.22 9.45 13.69
CA ALA A 179 -13.45 8.70 13.52
C ALA A 179 -14.21 9.18 12.27
N ARG A 180 -14.73 8.23 11.49
CA ARG A 180 -15.54 8.55 10.31
C ARG A 180 -16.81 9.28 10.76
N SER A 181 -17.14 10.37 10.08
CA SER A 181 -18.43 11.05 10.29
C SER A 181 -19.58 10.14 9.87
N THR A 182 -20.57 10.02 10.74
CA THR A 182 -21.77 9.23 10.49
C THR A 182 -22.98 10.16 10.38
N PHE A 183 -23.91 9.83 9.48
CA PHE A 183 -25.09 10.64 9.19
C PHE A 183 -26.34 9.75 9.20
N VAL A 184 -27.45 10.32 9.58
CA VAL A 184 -28.75 9.71 9.30
C VAL A 184 -28.98 9.79 7.79
N LEU A 185 -29.29 8.67 7.16
CA LEU A 185 -29.53 8.63 5.72
C LEU A 185 -31.00 8.95 5.42
N LYS A 186 -31.24 9.90 4.52
CA LYS A 186 -32.60 10.22 4.07
C LYS A 186 -33.18 9.01 3.35
N ARG A 187 -34.29 8.46 3.87
CA ARG A 187 -34.94 7.24 3.36
C ARG A 187 -33.98 6.04 3.19
N GLY A 188 -32.88 5.97 3.96
CA GLY A 188 -31.89 4.91 3.84
C GLY A 188 -30.97 4.99 2.61
N VAL A 189 -31.05 6.05 1.82
CA VAL A 189 -30.24 6.20 0.60
C VAL A 189 -28.82 6.59 0.94
N TYR A 190 -27.86 5.76 0.57
CA TYR A 190 -26.44 5.95 0.88
C TYR A 190 -25.85 7.28 0.40
N SER A 191 -26.26 7.75 -0.76
CA SER A 191 -25.83 9.03 -1.35
C SER A 191 -26.56 10.26 -0.85
N ALA A 192 -27.54 10.10 0.06
CA ALA A 192 -28.35 11.21 0.61
C ALA A 192 -28.12 11.37 2.12
N PRO A 193 -26.95 11.86 2.58
CA PRO A 193 -26.68 12.11 3.98
C PRO A 193 -27.58 13.22 4.51
N GLY A 194 -28.14 13.00 5.71
CA GLY A 194 -28.94 13.96 6.46
C GLY A 194 -28.12 14.57 7.61
N GLU A 195 -28.73 14.60 8.80
CA GLU A 195 -28.10 15.12 10.02
C GLU A 195 -26.89 14.28 10.43
N ARG A 196 -25.81 14.95 10.84
CA ARG A 196 -24.64 14.29 11.40
C ARG A 196 -24.93 13.80 12.81
N VAL A 197 -24.61 12.53 13.07
CA VAL A 197 -24.83 11.90 14.38
C VAL A 197 -23.50 11.40 14.97
N GLY A 198 -23.45 11.33 16.30
CA GLY A 198 -22.36 10.75 17.06
C GLY A 198 -22.73 9.40 17.66
N ALA A 199 -21.76 8.72 18.27
CA ALA A 199 -22.00 7.52 19.04
C ALA A 199 -22.89 7.85 20.27
N ALA A 200 -24.04 7.19 20.38
CA ALA A 200 -25.00 7.37 21.45
C ALA A 200 -25.76 6.07 21.73
N THR A 201 -26.42 6.01 22.88
CA THR A 201 -27.34 4.94 23.24
C THR A 201 -28.79 5.45 23.11
N PRO A 202 -29.81 4.58 22.97
CA PRO A 202 -31.20 5.00 22.90
C PRO A 202 -31.60 5.79 24.13
N GLY A 203 -32.23 6.94 23.93
CA GLY A 203 -32.63 7.84 25.02
C GLY A 203 -33.71 7.27 26.00
N SER A 204 -34.40 6.21 25.57
CA SER A 204 -35.39 5.48 26.40
C SER A 204 -34.76 4.45 27.36
N LEU A 205 -33.45 4.21 27.25
CA LEU A 205 -32.70 3.27 28.09
C LEU A 205 -31.81 4.02 29.09
N SER A 206 -31.09 3.26 29.93
CA SER A 206 -30.13 3.84 30.87
C SER A 206 -29.12 4.73 30.16
N PRO A 207 -28.75 5.89 30.73
CA PRO A 207 -27.82 6.79 30.13
C PRO A 207 -26.43 6.14 29.95
N PHE A 208 -25.71 6.54 28.90
CA PHE A 208 -24.34 6.09 28.69
C PHE A 208 -23.46 6.55 29.86
N PRO A 209 -22.57 5.65 30.42
CA PRO A 209 -21.77 6.01 31.58
C PRO A 209 -20.83 7.20 31.24
N LYS A 210 -20.79 8.18 32.16
CA LYS A 210 -20.01 9.42 31.93
C LYS A 210 -18.53 9.18 31.80
N ASP A 211 -17.99 8.16 32.47
CA ASP A 211 -16.56 7.81 32.50
C ASP A 211 -16.17 6.81 31.46
N ALA A 212 -17.10 6.27 30.68
CA ALA A 212 -16.81 5.31 29.63
C ALA A 212 -16.42 6.02 28.31
N PRO A 213 -15.43 5.49 27.58
CA PRO A 213 -15.05 6.05 26.27
C PRO A 213 -16.20 5.86 25.26
N ARG A 214 -16.49 6.87 24.43
CA ARG A 214 -17.54 6.80 23.40
C ARG A 214 -17.09 6.01 22.18
N ASN A 215 -16.79 4.73 22.39
CA ASN A 215 -16.35 3.77 21.41
C ASN A 215 -16.99 2.40 21.69
N ARG A 216 -16.54 1.36 20.97
CA ARG A 216 -17.05 -0.02 21.17
C ARG A 216 -16.84 -0.56 22.57
N LEU A 217 -15.74 -0.21 23.23
CA LEU A 217 -15.48 -0.63 24.60
C LEU A 217 -16.54 -0.04 25.57
N GLY A 218 -16.79 1.27 25.46
CA GLY A 218 -17.80 1.90 26.29
C GLY A 218 -19.21 1.37 26.01
N LEU A 219 -19.54 1.07 24.74
CA LEU A 219 -20.81 0.41 24.41
C LEU A 219 -20.90 -0.99 25.04
N ALA A 220 -19.83 -1.77 25.00
CA ALA A 220 -19.80 -3.09 25.64
C ALA A 220 -20.00 -2.97 27.16
N GLN A 221 -19.33 -2.03 27.82
CA GLN A 221 -19.50 -1.75 29.25
C GLN A 221 -20.95 -1.35 29.58
N TRP A 222 -21.57 -0.47 28.78
CA TRP A 222 -22.97 -0.07 28.94
C TRP A 222 -23.93 -1.25 28.75
N LEU A 223 -23.69 -2.14 27.79
CA LEU A 223 -24.53 -3.31 27.55
C LEU A 223 -24.52 -4.29 28.73
N VAL A 224 -23.38 -4.49 29.38
CA VAL A 224 -23.26 -5.43 30.51
C VAL A 224 -23.43 -4.77 31.87
N ASP A 225 -23.72 -3.46 31.92
CA ASP A 225 -23.98 -2.75 33.16
C ASP A 225 -25.20 -3.35 33.86
N SER A 226 -25.11 -3.56 35.19
CA SER A 226 -26.20 -4.10 36.01
C SER A 226 -27.46 -3.23 35.98
N LYS A 227 -27.33 -1.96 35.66
CA LYS A 227 -28.43 -1.01 35.47
C LYS A 227 -29.14 -1.11 34.13
N ASN A 228 -28.55 -1.88 33.16
CA ASN A 228 -29.21 -2.09 31.87
C ASN A 228 -30.35 -3.13 32.04
N PRO A 229 -31.60 -2.72 31.87
CA PRO A 229 -32.74 -3.61 32.21
C PRO A 229 -32.96 -4.70 31.16
N LEU A 230 -32.36 -4.59 29.98
CA LEU A 230 -32.69 -5.45 28.84
C LEU A 230 -31.73 -6.61 28.66
N THR A 231 -30.46 -6.42 28.89
CA THR A 231 -29.44 -7.42 28.50
C THR A 231 -29.66 -8.79 29.17
N ALA A 232 -29.85 -8.80 30.49
CA ALA A 232 -30.12 -10.05 31.22
C ALA A 232 -31.48 -10.66 30.83
N ARG A 233 -32.52 -9.85 30.69
CA ARG A 233 -33.86 -10.31 30.31
C ARG A 233 -33.87 -10.93 28.93
N VAL A 234 -33.25 -10.26 27.95
CA VAL A 234 -33.16 -10.79 26.57
C VAL A 234 -32.34 -12.08 26.53
N ALA A 235 -31.22 -12.14 27.23
CA ALA A 235 -30.42 -13.34 27.30
C ALA A 235 -31.19 -14.53 27.89
N VAL A 236 -31.84 -14.34 29.06
CA VAL A 236 -32.64 -15.39 29.67
C VAL A 236 -33.78 -15.82 28.76
N ASN A 237 -34.53 -14.87 28.21
CA ASN A 237 -35.65 -15.19 27.30
C ASN A 237 -35.18 -15.99 26.08
N ARG A 238 -34.05 -15.64 25.48
CA ARG A 238 -33.50 -16.39 24.32
C ARG A 238 -33.05 -17.80 24.70
N PHE A 239 -32.35 -17.97 25.82
CA PHE A 239 -31.98 -19.30 26.30
C PHE A 239 -33.21 -20.15 26.66
N TRP A 240 -34.21 -19.56 27.30
CA TRP A 240 -35.46 -20.20 27.60
C TRP A 240 -36.15 -20.69 26.31
N GLN A 241 -36.24 -19.83 25.31
CA GLN A 241 -36.83 -20.16 24.02
C GLN A 241 -36.07 -21.31 23.32
N LEU A 242 -34.73 -21.34 23.43
CA LEU A 242 -33.93 -22.44 22.88
C LEU A 242 -34.22 -23.78 23.58
N CYS A 243 -34.47 -23.76 24.88
CA CYS A 243 -34.73 -24.97 25.65
C CYS A 243 -36.18 -25.46 25.54
N PHE A 244 -37.13 -24.54 25.50
CA PHE A 244 -38.57 -24.86 25.63
C PHE A 244 -39.39 -24.50 24.36
N GLY A 245 -38.77 -24.00 23.32
CA GLY A 245 -39.42 -23.68 22.03
C GLY A 245 -40.17 -22.35 22.03
N GLN A 246 -40.60 -21.80 23.18
CA GLN A 246 -41.31 -20.55 23.31
C GLN A 246 -40.59 -19.65 24.34
N GLY A 247 -40.56 -18.35 24.09
CA GLY A 247 -39.98 -17.38 25.02
C GLY A 247 -40.88 -17.10 26.21
N LEU A 248 -40.31 -16.42 27.21
CA LEU A 248 -41.04 -15.94 28.41
C LEU A 248 -41.93 -14.72 28.08
#